data_549e14de6f0aa47e78d664b05ed301eb
#
_entry.id   549e14de6f0aa47e78d664b05ed301eb
#
_cell.length_a   1.000
_cell.length_b   1.000
_cell.length_c   1.000
_cell.angle_alpha   90.00
_cell.angle_beta   90.00
_cell.angle_gamma   90.00
#
_symmetry.space_group_name_H-M   'P 1'
#
loop_
_entity.id
_entity.type
_entity.pdbx_description
1 polymer ?
#
loop_
_entity_poly.entity_id
_entity_poly.type
_entity_poly.pdbx_seq_one_letter_code
_entity_poly.pdbx_strand_id
1 'polypeptide(L)'
;MYPPAAGSGRGFRCFGGNWKQGRSSWTTDYSAADRHVAQAVRRLTRIHVRSVEQPVDLDDGDDVFNYPWLYAVETGHWQLTDFHVKQMREFFDRGGFFMCDDFHGNCEWQIFMESMRRVFPDRDVEDIPKNDSIFHVPYDLDDKYQVPGAQYLRSGQTWEQDGYAPHWRGIYDDKRRLMVAICHDMDLGDA
;
A
#
# COMPACT_ATOMS: atom_id res chain seq x y z
N MET A 1 -1.09 8.98 -1.61
CA MET A 1 -2.11 8.66 -0.63
C MET A 1 -1.78 9.29 0.73
N TYR A 2 -2.64 9.36 1.66
CA TYR A 2 -2.83 10.25 2.79
C TYR A 2 -1.77 10.22 3.90
N PRO A 3 -1.39 11.36 4.51
CA PRO A 3 -0.52 11.37 5.67
C PRO A 3 -1.25 10.89 6.93
N PRO A 4 -0.55 10.20 7.86
CA PRO A 4 -1.12 9.80 9.12
C PRO A 4 -1.47 11.03 9.97
N ALA A 5 -2.60 10.99 10.64
CA ALA A 5 -2.91 11.95 11.69
C ALA A 5 -1.93 11.78 12.86
N ALA A 6 -1.45 12.89 13.43
CA ALA A 6 -0.55 12.86 14.57
C ALA A 6 -1.22 12.18 15.77
N GLY A 7 -0.87 10.93 16.02
CA GLY A 7 -1.32 10.18 17.18
C GLY A 7 -0.52 10.55 18.41
N SER A 8 -1.18 10.88 19.52
CA SER A 8 -0.58 11.10 20.82
C SER A 8 -0.29 9.77 21.53
N GLY A 9 0.74 9.06 21.09
CA GLY A 9 1.20 7.82 21.72
C GLY A 9 2.72 7.80 21.86
N ARG A 10 3.20 7.51 23.05
CA ARG A 10 4.63 7.50 23.37
C ARG A 10 5.38 6.50 22.50
N GLY A 11 6.35 6.98 21.70
CA GLY A 11 7.43 6.13 21.27
C GLY A 11 7.89 6.26 19.82
N PHE A 12 7.05 6.60 18.87
CA PHE A 12 7.47 6.87 17.51
C PHE A 12 7.09 8.28 17.11
N ARG A 13 8.07 9.09 16.72
CA ARG A 13 7.80 10.42 16.15
C ARG A 13 7.29 10.17 14.74
N CYS A 14 5.98 10.06 14.60
CA CYS A 14 5.35 10.31 13.32
C CYS A 14 5.75 11.72 12.89
N PHE A 15 6.46 11.84 11.81
CA PHE A 15 6.82 13.14 11.25
C PHE A 15 5.52 13.80 10.76
N GLY A 16 4.86 14.54 11.63
CA GLY A 16 3.76 15.39 11.24
C GLY A 16 4.26 16.44 10.26
N GLY A 17 3.77 16.39 9.03
CA GLY A 17 4.11 17.35 7.98
C GLY A 17 2.88 17.57 7.10
N ASN A 18 2.86 18.72 6.42
CA ASN A 18 1.88 18.92 5.36
C ASN A 18 2.28 18.04 4.17
N TRP A 19 1.46 17.05 3.85
CA TRP A 19 1.76 16.10 2.78
C TRP A 19 2.02 16.80 1.43
N LYS A 20 1.32 17.91 1.14
CA LYS A 20 1.54 18.74 -0.06
C LYS A 20 2.94 19.38 -0.11
N GLN A 21 3.65 19.38 1.01
CA GLN A 21 5.03 19.90 1.10
C GLN A 21 6.11 18.79 1.10
N GLY A 22 5.69 17.52 0.95
CA GLY A 22 6.60 16.39 0.81
C GLY A 22 7.41 16.07 2.08
N ARG A 23 6.82 16.21 3.26
CA ARG A 23 7.47 15.94 4.56
C ARG A 23 6.66 15.01 5.45
N SER A 24 6.05 13.99 4.86
CA SER A 24 5.29 12.98 5.60
C SER A 24 5.65 11.58 5.11
N SER A 25 5.32 10.55 5.87
CA SER A 25 5.68 9.15 5.57
C SER A 25 5.25 8.69 4.18
N TRP A 26 4.14 9.20 3.64
CA TRP A 26 3.68 8.84 2.29
C TRP A 26 4.68 9.22 1.18
N THR A 27 5.64 10.09 1.45
CA THR A 27 6.69 10.49 0.48
C THR A 27 7.91 9.59 0.52
N THR A 28 7.92 8.55 1.35
CA THR A 28 8.93 7.50 1.30
C THR A 28 8.90 6.91 -0.11
N ASP A 29 10.06 6.83 -0.77
CA ASP A 29 10.28 6.38 -2.16
C ASP A 29 9.60 7.21 -3.26
N TYR A 30 8.77 8.16 -2.89
CA TYR A 30 8.17 9.09 -3.84
C TYR A 30 9.26 10.01 -4.44
N SER A 31 9.37 10.15 -5.69
CA SER A 31 8.57 9.69 -6.84
C SER A 31 9.31 8.61 -7.65
N ALA A 32 10.37 8.04 -7.09
CA ALA A 32 11.23 7.09 -7.81
C ALA A 32 10.48 5.77 -8.07
N ALA A 33 9.89 5.18 -7.04
CA ALA A 33 9.10 3.95 -7.14
C ALA A 33 7.98 4.05 -8.18
N ASP A 34 7.18 5.11 -8.11
CA ASP A 34 6.07 5.32 -9.05
C ASP A 34 6.53 5.38 -10.50
N ARG A 35 7.66 6.06 -10.76
CA ARG A 35 8.23 6.17 -12.12
C ARG A 35 8.75 4.84 -12.62
N HIS A 36 9.39 4.05 -11.76
CA HIS A 36 9.88 2.71 -12.11
C HIS A 36 8.70 1.79 -12.46
N VAL A 37 7.66 1.77 -11.63
CA VAL A 37 6.43 0.99 -11.89
C VAL A 37 5.77 1.44 -13.19
N ALA A 38 5.58 2.75 -13.40
CA ALA A 38 4.99 3.26 -14.63
C ALA A 38 5.78 2.86 -15.90
N GLN A 39 7.12 2.85 -15.81
CA GLN A 39 7.99 2.38 -16.90
C GLN A 39 7.85 0.86 -17.12
N ALA A 40 7.82 0.08 -16.04
CA ALA A 40 7.66 -1.37 -16.12
C ALA A 40 6.32 -1.73 -16.77
N VAL A 41 5.21 -1.16 -16.30
CA VAL A 41 3.88 -1.38 -16.88
C VAL A 41 3.86 -1.02 -18.38
N ARG A 42 4.44 0.10 -18.76
CA ARG A 42 4.52 0.54 -20.17
C ARG A 42 5.33 -0.41 -21.05
N ARG A 43 6.41 -0.99 -20.51
CA ARG A 43 7.30 -1.89 -21.26
C ARG A 43 6.78 -3.32 -21.34
N LEU A 44 6.11 -3.78 -20.28
CA LEU A 44 5.71 -5.18 -20.12
C LEU A 44 4.27 -5.44 -20.53
N THR A 45 3.47 -4.39 -20.69
CA THR A 45 2.04 -4.51 -21.00
C THR A 45 1.63 -3.58 -22.15
N ARG A 46 0.35 -3.66 -22.56
CA ARG A 46 -0.26 -2.73 -23.51
C ARG A 46 -1.11 -1.66 -22.82
N ILE A 47 -0.95 -1.49 -21.51
CA ILE A 47 -1.69 -0.51 -20.73
C ILE A 47 -1.12 0.88 -21.01
N HIS A 48 -2.00 1.84 -21.32
CA HIS A 48 -1.62 3.24 -21.40
C HIS A 48 -1.45 3.83 -20.02
N VAL A 49 -0.21 4.05 -19.63
CA VAL A 49 0.18 4.59 -18.33
C VAL A 49 0.61 6.04 -18.47
N ARG A 50 0.21 6.89 -17.53
CA ARG A 50 0.73 8.26 -17.43
C ARG A 50 2.25 8.23 -17.23
N SER A 51 2.93 9.28 -17.69
CA SER A 51 4.39 9.38 -17.59
C SER A 51 4.86 9.91 -16.23
N VAL A 52 3.93 10.43 -15.45
CA VAL A 52 4.18 11.01 -14.13
C VAL A 52 3.16 10.47 -13.14
N GLU A 53 3.62 10.30 -11.95
CA GLU A 53 2.82 9.97 -10.76
C GLU A 53 1.84 11.10 -10.43
N GLN A 54 0.77 10.76 -9.73
CA GLN A 54 -0.21 11.73 -9.24
C GLN A 54 -0.52 11.45 -7.77
N PRO A 55 -0.07 12.30 -6.85
CA PRO A 55 -0.50 12.22 -5.47
C PRO A 55 -2.02 12.42 -5.36
N VAL A 56 -2.66 11.58 -4.57
CA VAL A 56 -4.11 11.63 -4.33
C VAL A 56 -4.34 11.93 -2.86
N ASP A 57 -5.16 12.95 -2.59
CA ASP A 57 -5.65 13.29 -1.26
C ASP A 57 -7.11 12.86 -1.15
N LEU A 58 -7.44 12.04 -0.16
CA LEU A 58 -8.81 11.61 0.07
C LEU A 58 -9.73 12.75 0.52
N ASP A 59 -9.18 13.89 0.94
CA ASP A 59 -9.96 15.11 1.24
C ASP A 59 -10.27 15.95 0.00
N ASP A 60 -9.62 15.70 -1.14
CA ASP A 60 -9.85 16.45 -2.38
C ASP A 60 -11.12 15.98 -3.16
N GLY A 61 -12.15 15.53 -2.44
CA GLY A 61 -13.46 15.18 -2.98
C GLY A 61 -13.41 13.95 -3.91
N ASP A 62 -13.89 14.12 -5.14
CA ASP A 62 -14.03 13.00 -6.09
C ASP A 62 -12.76 12.67 -6.87
N ASP A 63 -11.64 13.35 -6.60
CA ASP A 63 -10.39 13.14 -7.38
C ASP A 63 -9.89 11.69 -7.30
N VAL A 64 -10.02 11.04 -6.16
CA VAL A 64 -9.65 9.63 -5.94
C VAL A 64 -10.31 8.68 -6.96
N PHE A 65 -11.51 8.99 -7.44
CA PHE A 65 -12.25 8.12 -8.37
C PHE A 65 -11.77 8.22 -9.83
N ASN A 66 -10.86 9.13 -10.12
CA ASN A 66 -10.22 9.24 -11.44
C ASN A 66 -9.12 8.20 -11.65
N TYR A 67 -8.72 7.48 -10.61
CA TYR A 67 -7.62 6.52 -10.65
C TYR A 67 -8.11 5.11 -10.36
N PRO A 68 -7.83 4.13 -11.24
CA PRO A 68 -8.25 2.75 -11.01
C PRO A 68 -7.37 2.02 -9.99
N TRP A 69 -6.16 2.53 -9.74
CA TRP A 69 -5.16 1.96 -8.84
C TRP A 69 -4.59 3.03 -7.92
N LEU A 70 -4.62 2.75 -6.63
CA LEU A 70 -3.96 3.54 -5.60
C LEU A 70 -2.84 2.73 -4.97
N TYR A 71 -1.73 3.39 -4.69
CA TYR A 71 -0.60 2.85 -3.97
C TYR A 71 -0.30 3.67 -2.73
N ALA A 72 0.03 3.02 -1.64
CA ALA A 72 0.44 3.69 -0.41
C ALA A 72 1.53 2.93 0.31
N VAL A 73 2.52 3.65 0.80
CA VAL A 73 3.58 3.18 1.69
C VAL A 73 3.29 3.61 3.12
N GLU A 74 3.99 3.00 4.09
CA GLU A 74 3.93 3.41 5.51
C GLU A 74 2.51 3.41 6.10
N THR A 75 1.67 2.49 5.63
CA THR A 75 0.26 2.43 6.05
C THR A 75 0.09 2.00 7.51
N GLY A 76 1.13 1.48 8.14
CA GLY A 76 1.20 1.22 9.56
C GLY A 76 1.19 2.47 10.44
N HIS A 77 1.34 3.65 9.83
CA HIS A 77 1.35 4.95 10.53
C HIS A 77 0.12 5.82 10.22
N TRP A 78 -0.82 5.32 9.42
CA TRP A 78 -1.99 6.08 9.01
C TRP A 78 -3.16 6.01 10.00
N GLN A 79 -4.03 7.00 9.91
CA GLN A 79 -5.34 6.97 10.58
C GLN A 79 -6.39 7.56 9.65
N LEU A 80 -7.30 6.74 9.15
CA LEU A 80 -8.37 7.20 8.28
C LEU A 80 -9.48 7.88 9.10
N THR A 81 -9.92 9.05 8.67
CA THR A 81 -11.14 9.70 9.18
C THR A 81 -12.38 8.97 8.69
N ASP A 82 -13.57 9.28 9.24
CA ASP A 82 -14.83 8.71 8.75
C ASP A 82 -15.09 9.11 7.28
N PHE A 83 -14.66 10.31 6.88
CA PHE A 83 -14.73 10.74 5.50
C PHE A 83 -13.84 9.90 4.59
N HIS A 84 -12.58 9.67 4.97
CA HIS A 84 -11.66 8.81 4.22
C HIS A 84 -12.18 7.37 4.09
N VAL A 85 -12.74 6.82 5.17
CA VAL A 85 -13.36 5.49 5.14
C VAL A 85 -14.48 5.42 4.11
N LYS A 86 -15.33 6.46 4.04
CA LYS A 86 -16.39 6.55 3.04
C LYS A 86 -15.81 6.63 1.62
N GLN A 87 -14.80 7.48 1.39
CA GLN A 87 -14.14 7.61 0.10
C GLN A 87 -13.52 6.28 -0.35
N MET A 88 -12.83 5.58 0.56
CA MET A 88 -12.23 4.28 0.25
C MET A 88 -13.28 3.23 -0.10
N ARG A 89 -14.38 3.15 0.65
CA ARG A 89 -15.50 2.22 0.32
C ARG A 89 -16.02 2.49 -1.08
N GLU A 90 -16.35 3.74 -1.37
CA GLU A 90 -16.86 4.13 -2.69
C GLU A 90 -15.83 3.85 -3.81
N PHE A 91 -14.55 4.07 -3.56
CA PHE A 91 -13.48 3.71 -4.49
C PHE A 91 -13.51 2.22 -4.85
N PHE A 92 -13.64 1.33 -3.85
CA PHE A 92 -13.73 -0.12 -4.09
C PHE A 92 -15.04 -0.54 -4.76
N ASP A 93 -16.16 0.08 -4.38
CA ASP A 93 -17.48 -0.18 -5.02
C ASP A 93 -17.47 0.20 -6.50
N ARG A 94 -16.72 1.23 -6.88
CA ARG A 94 -16.49 1.63 -8.28
C ARG A 94 -15.48 0.74 -9.03
N GLY A 95 -14.92 -0.26 -8.38
CA GLY A 95 -13.98 -1.21 -8.99
C GLY A 95 -12.51 -0.87 -8.78
N GLY A 96 -12.18 0.08 -7.94
CA GLY A 96 -10.81 0.47 -7.62
C GLY A 96 -9.98 -0.67 -7.02
N PHE A 97 -8.67 -0.60 -7.22
CA PHE A 97 -7.68 -1.50 -6.64
C PHE A 97 -6.69 -0.71 -5.80
N PHE A 98 -6.38 -1.22 -4.62
CA PHE A 98 -5.43 -0.61 -3.70
C PHE A 98 -4.29 -1.57 -3.37
N MET A 99 -3.07 -1.08 -3.41
CA MET A 99 -1.88 -1.81 -3.00
C MET A 99 -1.15 -1.01 -1.91
N CYS A 100 -0.63 -1.71 -0.91
CA CYS A 100 0.17 -1.11 0.14
C CYS A 100 1.31 -2.00 0.58
N ASP A 101 2.42 -1.37 0.99
CA ASP A 101 3.61 -1.99 1.54
C ASP A 101 4.35 -1.04 2.47
N ASP A 102 5.61 -1.33 2.76
CA ASP A 102 6.51 -0.57 3.61
C ASP A 102 5.86 -0.23 4.97
N PHE A 103 5.34 -1.26 5.61
CA PHE A 103 4.93 -1.24 7.02
C PHE A 103 5.21 -2.61 7.64
N HIS A 104 5.72 -2.60 8.87
CA HIS A 104 6.43 -3.74 9.41
C HIS A 104 5.99 -4.10 10.83
N GLY A 105 5.97 -5.40 11.09
CA GLY A 105 5.73 -5.96 12.40
C GLY A 105 4.29 -5.87 12.90
N ASN A 106 4.07 -6.42 14.07
CA ASN A 106 2.74 -6.56 14.64
C ASN A 106 2.09 -5.24 15.05
N CYS A 107 2.89 -4.26 15.47
CA CYS A 107 2.36 -2.97 15.92
C CYS A 107 1.75 -2.19 14.75
N GLU A 108 2.47 -2.08 13.64
CA GLU A 108 2.00 -1.38 12.44
C GLU A 108 0.85 -2.12 11.77
N TRP A 109 0.89 -3.46 11.79
CA TRP A 109 -0.24 -4.28 11.37
C TRP A 109 -1.54 -3.95 12.11
N GLN A 110 -1.47 -3.76 13.44
CA GLN A 110 -2.65 -3.42 14.23
C GLN A 110 -3.22 -2.05 13.83
N ILE A 111 -2.36 -1.04 13.66
CA ILE A 111 -2.77 0.31 13.24
C ILE A 111 -3.40 0.28 11.84
N PHE A 112 -2.79 -0.43 10.90
CA PHE A 112 -3.35 -0.65 9.57
C PHE A 112 -4.74 -1.27 9.64
N MET A 113 -4.88 -2.34 10.42
CA MET A 113 -6.14 -3.08 10.55
C MET A 113 -7.25 -2.29 11.28
N GLU A 114 -6.91 -1.37 12.20
CA GLU A 114 -7.90 -0.48 12.80
C GLU A 114 -8.65 0.34 11.73
N SER A 115 -7.93 0.84 10.74
CA SER A 115 -8.52 1.58 9.62
C SER A 115 -9.23 0.67 8.62
N MET A 116 -8.60 -0.45 8.25
CA MET A 116 -9.15 -1.35 7.23
C MET A 116 -10.43 -2.07 7.68
N ARG A 117 -10.57 -2.43 8.95
CA ARG A 117 -11.82 -2.97 9.50
C ARG A 117 -12.98 -1.97 9.43
N ARG A 118 -12.69 -0.68 9.46
CA ARG A 118 -13.72 0.35 9.25
C ARG A 118 -14.10 0.48 7.78
N VAL A 119 -13.16 0.28 6.86
CA VAL A 119 -13.45 0.24 5.42
C VAL A 119 -14.21 -1.03 5.05
N PHE A 120 -13.80 -2.18 5.58
CA PHE A 120 -14.37 -3.50 5.30
C PHE A 120 -14.80 -4.21 6.58
N PRO A 121 -15.94 -3.84 7.17
CA PRO A 121 -16.41 -4.43 8.43
C PRO A 121 -16.89 -5.88 8.29
N ASP A 122 -17.20 -6.28 7.08
CA ASP A 122 -17.80 -7.56 6.70
C ASP A 122 -16.89 -8.43 5.81
N ARG A 123 -15.61 -8.09 5.71
CA ARG A 123 -14.64 -8.83 4.90
C ARG A 123 -13.38 -9.13 5.69
N ASP A 124 -12.88 -10.34 5.52
CA ASP A 124 -11.64 -10.78 6.12
C ASP A 124 -10.42 -10.45 5.23
N VAL A 125 -9.27 -10.32 5.87
CA VAL A 125 -7.98 -10.34 5.20
C VAL A 125 -7.55 -11.79 5.07
N GLU A 126 -7.25 -12.21 3.85
CA GLU A 126 -6.83 -13.58 3.52
C GLU A 126 -5.38 -13.59 3.03
N ASP A 127 -4.67 -14.68 3.27
CA ASP A 127 -3.40 -14.91 2.57
C ASP A 127 -3.69 -15.15 1.09
N ILE A 128 -3.04 -14.40 0.20
CA ILE A 128 -3.20 -14.59 -1.25
C ILE A 128 -2.64 -15.96 -1.62
N PRO A 129 -3.42 -16.87 -2.22
CA PRO A 129 -2.93 -18.21 -2.55
C PRO A 129 -1.84 -18.16 -3.64
N LYS A 130 -0.91 -19.12 -3.61
CA LYS A 130 0.21 -19.16 -4.60
C LYS A 130 -0.23 -19.24 -6.06
N ASN A 131 -1.41 -19.77 -6.32
CA ASN A 131 -2.00 -19.88 -7.66
C ASN A 131 -2.90 -18.67 -8.04
N ASP A 132 -2.89 -17.60 -7.24
CA ASP A 132 -3.59 -16.37 -7.62
C ASP A 132 -2.90 -15.72 -8.80
N SER A 133 -3.70 -15.19 -9.72
CA SER A 133 -3.22 -14.58 -10.95
C SER A 133 -2.24 -13.43 -10.75
N ILE A 134 -2.28 -12.75 -9.59
CA ILE A 134 -1.36 -11.66 -9.27
C ILE A 134 0.11 -12.10 -9.30
N PHE A 135 0.39 -13.38 -9.04
CA PHE A 135 1.74 -13.95 -9.07
C PHE A 135 2.16 -14.52 -10.43
N HIS A 136 1.25 -14.47 -11.43
CA HIS A 136 1.45 -15.12 -12.72
C HIS A 136 1.26 -14.18 -13.91
N VAL A 137 1.28 -12.87 -13.71
CA VAL A 137 1.12 -11.85 -14.77
C VAL A 137 2.06 -10.67 -14.49
N PRO A 138 2.95 -10.33 -15.44
CA PRO A 138 3.33 -10.97 -16.70
C PRO A 138 4.35 -12.10 -16.57
N TYR A 139 4.86 -12.34 -15.38
CA TYR A 139 5.83 -13.39 -15.05
C TYR A 139 5.25 -14.34 -14.01
N ASP A 140 5.68 -15.59 -14.05
CA ASP A 140 5.40 -16.54 -12.98
C ASP A 140 6.39 -16.32 -11.83
N LEU A 141 5.88 -16.14 -10.64
CA LEU A 141 6.68 -16.09 -9.42
C LEU A 141 6.64 -17.46 -8.74
N ASP A 142 7.78 -18.10 -8.63
CA ASP A 142 7.91 -19.46 -8.06
C ASP A 142 7.66 -19.48 -6.56
N ASP A 143 7.93 -18.36 -5.86
CA ASP A 143 7.74 -18.25 -4.42
C ASP A 143 7.35 -16.82 -4.01
N LYS A 144 6.93 -16.67 -2.75
CA LYS A 144 6.57 -15.40 -2.11
C LYS A 144 7.78 -14.89 -1.32
N TYR A 145 8.65 -14.17 -2.00
CA TYR A 145 9.86 -13.64 -1.41
C TYR A 145 9.56 -12.45 -0.49
N GLN A 146 10.38 -12.27 0.53
CA GLN A 146 10.46 -11.01 1.26
C GLN A 146 11.30 -10.03 0.45
N VAL A 147 10.67 -8.95 0.00
CA VAL A 147 11.37 -7.85 -0.68
C VAL A 147 11.81 -6.86 0.38
N PRO A 148 13.12 -6.68 0.60
CA PRO A 148 13.62 -5.79 1.62
C PRO A 148 13.77 -4.37 1.10
N GLY A 149 13.70 -3.39 1.99
CA GLY A 149 14.05 -2.01 1.69
C GLY A 149 15.56 -1.75 1.57
N ALA A 150 15.93 -0.50 1.30
CA ALA A 150 17.30 -0.07 1.06
C ALA A 150 18.26 -0.36 2.24
N GLN A 151 17.76 -0.54 3.47
CA GLN A 151 18.57 -0.93 4.60
C GLN A 151 19.29 -2.28 4.39
N TYR A 152 18.75 -3.15 3.54
CA TYR A 152 19.39 -4.43 3.19
C TYR A 152 20.79 -4.24 2.61
N LEU A 153 20.98 -3.22 1.79
CA LEU A 153 22.28 -2.93 1.16
C LEU A 153 23.38 -2.61 2.19
N ARG A 154 23.01 -2.20 3.40
CA ARG A 154 23.94 -1.86 4.47
C ARG A 154 24.07 -2.92 5.55
N SER A 155 22.95 -3.59 5.86
CA SER A 155 22.86 -4.53 6.99
C SER A 155 22.86 -6.01 6.57
N GLY A 156 22.43 -6.30 5.33
CA GLY A 156 22.09 -7.65 4.88
C GLY A 156 20.81 -8.21 5.52
N GLN A 157 20.07 -7.39 6.28
CA GLN A 157 18.84 -7.80 6.96
C GLN A 157 17.65 -7.56 6.04
N THR A 158 16.84 -8.60 5.83
CA THR A 158 15.65 -8.54 4.95
C THR A 158 14.38 -8.07 5.64
N TRP A 159 14.39 -7.94 6.96
CA TRP A 159 13.23 -7.57 7.78
C TRP A 159 13.46 -6.30 8.57
N GLU A 160 12.38 -5.65 8.94
CA GLU A 160 12.34 -4.53 9.89
C GLU A 160 11.49 -4.89 11.10
N GLN A 161 11.76 -4.24 12.23
CA GLN A 161 11.05 -4.46 13.51
C GLN A 161 10.96 -5.96 13.86
N ASP A 162 9.76 -6.50 14.05
CA ASP A 162 9.47 -7.91 14.30
C ASP A 162 8.85 -8.62 13.06
N GLY A 163 8.98 -8.02 11.87
CA GLY A 163 8.46 -8.51 10.59
C GLY A 163 9.39 -9.53 9.90
N TYR A 164 9.68 -10.65 10.56
CA TYR A 164 10.68 -11.64 10.09
C TYR A 164 10.30 -12.44 8.84
N ALA A 165 9.04 -12.36 8.41
CA ALA A 165 8.55 -13.11 7.26
C ALA A 165 7.59 -12.27 6.41
N PRO A 166 7.62 -12.42 5.08
CA PRO A 166 6.72 -11.67 4.20
C PRO A 166 5.28 -12.15 4.34
N HIS A 167 4.35 -11.22 4.30
CA HIS A 167 2.93 -11.49 4.31
C HIS A 167 2.26 -10.90 3.07
N TRP A 168 1.99 -11.77 2.09
CA TRP A 168 1.23 -11.46 0.90
C TRP A 168 -0.25 -11.72 1.17
N ARG A 169 -0.97 -10.69 1.55
CA ARG A 169 -2.38 -10.77 1.97
C ARG A 169 -3.27 -9.95 1.06
N GLY A 170 -4.56 -10.21 1.09
CA GLY A 170 -5.52 -9.46 0.29
C GLY A 170 -6.91 -9.43 0.86
N ILE A 171 -7.72 -8.51 0.34
CA ILE A 171 -9.16 -8.45 0.58
C ILE A 171 -9.84 -8.62 -0.76
N TYR A 172 -10.81 -9.53 -0.82
CA TYR A 172 -11.53 -9.88 -2.04
C TYR A 172 -12.98 -9.42 -1.99
N ASP A 173 -13.55 -9.12 -3.16
CA ASP A 173 -14.98 -8.92 -3.31
C ASP A 173 -15.74 -10.26 -3.43
N ASP A 174 -17.08 -10.19 -3.50
CA ASP A 174 -17.94 -11.37 -3.60
C ASP A 174 -17.72 -12.18 -4.88
N LYS A 175 -17.09 -11.59 -5.90
CA LYS A 175 -16.73 -12.24 -7.16
C LYS A 175 -15.29 -12.75 -7.17
N ARG A 176 -14.62 -12.73 -6.03
CA ARG A 176 -13.20 -13.09 -5.87
C ARG A 176 -12.23 -12.21 -6.66
N ARG A 177 -12.61 -10.95 -6.97
CA ARG A 177 -11.67 -9.95 -7.44
C ARG A 177 -10.86 -9.44 -6.25
N LEU A 178 -9.55 -9.45 -6.37
CA LEU A 178 -8.66 -8.83 -5.40
C LEU A 178 -8.86 -7.31 -5.42
N MET A 179 -9.34 -6.74 -4.33
CA MET A 179 -9.54 -5.30 -4.16
C MET A 179 -8.36 -4.63 -3.50
N VAL A 180 -7.74 -5.32 -2.53
CA VAL A 180 -6.59 -4.82 -1.79
C VAL A 180 -5.48 -5.85 -1.83
N ALA A 181 -4.29 -5.46 -2.27
CA ALA A 181 -3.06 -6.23 -2.11
C ALA A 181 -2.25 -5.63 -0.95
N ILE A 182 -1.97 -6.44 0.05
CA ILE A 182 -1.31 -6.04 1.29
C ILE A 182 0.04 -6.75 1.35
N CYS A 183 1.11 -6.01 1.14
CA CYS A 183 2.48 -6.50 1.15
C CYS A 183 3.14 -6.11 2.49
N HIS A 184 2.68 -6.75 3.56
CA HIS A 184 3.14 -6.49 4.91
C HIS A 184 4.51 -7.15 5.16
N ASP A 185 5.39 -6.48 5.89
CA ASP A 185 6.78 -6.87 6.15
C ASP A 185 7.66 -6.90 4.88
N MET A 186 7.35 -6.02 3.92
CA MET A 186 8.09 -5.87 2.67
C MET A 186 8.11 -4.40 2.26
N ASP A 187 9.11 -4.07 1.45
CA ASP A 187 9.30 -2.75 0.86
C ASP A 187 9.54 -2.91 -0.66
N LEU A 188 8.46 -2.80 -1.41
CA LEU A 188 8.49 -2.94 -2.88
C LEU A 188 8.87 -1.61 -3.56
N GLY A 189 8.75 -0.50 -2.82
CA GLY A 189 9.08 0.82 -3.31
C GLY A 189 10.57 1.03 -3.54
N ASP A 190 11.39 0.39 -2.71
CA ASP A 190 12.86 0.44 -2.76
C ASP A 190 13.48 -0.59 -3.73
N ALA A 191 12.70 -1.53 -4.29
CA ALA A 191 13.18 -2.67 -5.09
C ALA A 191 13.57 -2.30 -6.55
#